data_31fbdb90e3ca4063c6d46948bee8d2aa
#
_entry.id   31fbdb90e3ca4063c6d46948bee8d2aa
#
_cell.length_a   1.000
_cell.length_b   1.000
_cell.length_c   1.000
_cell.angle_alpha   90.00
_cell.angle_beta   90.00
_cell.angle_gamma   90.00
#
_symmetry.space_group_name_H-M   'P 1'
#
loop_
_entity.id
_entity.type
_entity.pdbx_description
1 polymer ?
#
loop_
_entity_poly.entity_id
_entity_poly.type
_entity_poly.pdbx_seq_one_letter_code
_entity_poly.pdbx_strand_id
1 'polypeptide(L)'
;IVLDVRFLPNPYYIDELKPLTGNDKAIQDYVMGFDETKEFLVKIEDLIKFLLPNYVKEGKNSLVIAIGCTGGKHRSVTLANAIAKSIQSTEYACKVEHRDIEKDSRRKG
;
A
#
# COMPACT_ATOMS: atom_id res chain seq x y z
N ILE A 1 5.30 -3.48 11.11
CA ILE A 1 3.83 -3.40 10.97
C ILE A 1 3.43 -4.19 9.73
N VAL A 2 2.52 -5.12 9.90
CA VAL A 2 2.01 -5.93 8.79
C VAL A 2 0.52 -5.65 8.61
N LEU A 3 0.13 -5.28 7.40
CA LEU A 3 -1.25 -4.91 7.07
C LEU A 3 -1.76 -5.81 5.95
N ASP A 4 -2.98 -6.30 6.09
CA ASP A 4 -3.66 -7.10 5.08
C ASP A 4 -4.81 -6.27 4.49
N VAL A 5 -4.73 -5.99 3.19
CA VAL A 5 -5.72 -5.16 2.50
C VAL A 5 -6.62 -5.99 1.57
N ARG A 6 -6.74 -7.29 1.80
CA ARG A 6 -7.62 -8.15 1.02
C ARG A 6 -9.10 -7.85 1.19
N PHE A 7 -9.46 -7.07 2.20
CA PHE A 7 -10.86 -6.64 2.40
C PHE A 7 -11.34 -5.64 1.36
N LEU A 8 -10.41 -5.00 0.62
CA LEU A 8 -10.76 -4.08 -0.45
C LEU A 8 -11.19 -4.84 -1.71
N PRO A 9 -12.04 -4.24 -2.57
CA PRO A 9 -12.41 -4.86 -3.84
C PRO A 9 -11.18 -5.17 -4.69
N ASN A 10 -11.20 -6.32 -5.36
CA ASN A 10 -10.05 -6.82 -6.10
C ASN A 10 -10.16 -6.52 -7.60
N PRO A 11 -9.29 -5.66 -8.16
CA PRO A 11 -9.33 -5.34 -9.60
C PRO A 11 -9.06 -6.54 -10.52
N TYR A 12 -8.52 -7.62 -9.97
CA TYR A 12 -8.26 -8.84 -10.73
C TYR A 12 -9.50 -9.38 -11.45
N TYR A 13 -10.68 -9.15 -10.87
CA TYR A 13 -11.94 -9.63 -11.45
C TYR A 13 -12.52 -8.70 -12.53
N ILE A 14 -11.81 -7.64 -12.88
CA ILE A 14 -12.18 -6.71 -13.96
C ILE A 14 -11.17 -6.89 -15.08
N ASP A 15 -11.65 -7.35 -16.26
CA ASP A 15 -10.76 -7.75 -17.35
C ASP A 15 -9.80 -6.64 -17.78
N GLU A 16 -10.26 -5.39 -17.85
CA GLU A 16 -9.44 -4.25 -18.26
C GLU A 16 -8.36 -3.90 -17.24
N LEU A 17 -8.60 -4.25 -15.98
CA LEU A 17 -7.68 -3.91 -14.89
C LEU A 17 -6.74 -5.06 -14.53
N LYS A 18 -7.14 -6.29 -14.82
CA LYS A 18 -6.41 -7.48 -14.43
C LYS A 18 -4.92 -7.46 -14.79
N PRO A 19 -4.50 -7.07 -16.02
CA PRO A 19 -3.08 -7.08 -16.38
C PRO A 19 -2.30 -5.87 -15.85
N LEU A 20 -2.97 -4.86 -15.32
CA LEU A 20 -2.33 -3.64 -14.83
C LEU A 20 -1.82 -3.84 -13.40
N THR A 21 -1.10 -2.85 -12.88
CA THR A 21 -0.58 -2.88 -11.51
C THR A 21 -1.02 -1.65 -10.73
N GLY A 22 -0.75 -1.64 -9.43
CA GLY A 22 -1.00 -0.48 -8.59
C GLY A 22 -0.14 0.74 -8.92
N ASN A 23 0.81 0.61 -9.84
CA ASN A 23 1.54 1.75 -10.39
C ASN A 23 0.77 2.41 -11.55
N ASP A 24 -0.23 1.74 -12.09
CA ASP A 24 -1.05 2.29 -13.17
C ASP A 24 -2.21 3.12 -12.60
N LYS A 25 -2.47 4.26 -13.25
CA LYS A 25 -3.51 5.18 -12.79
C LYS A 25 -4.89 4.52 -12.71
N ALA A 26 -5.21 3.66 -13.68
CA ALA A 26 -6.52 2.99 -13.70
C ALA A 26 -6.75 2.13 -12.45
N ILE A 27 -5.72 1.43 -11.99
CA ILE A 27 -5.78 0.65 -10.75
C ILE A 27 -5.91 1.57 -9.54
N GLN A 28 -5.09 2.63 -9.49
CA GLN A 28 -5.11 3.59 -8.39
C GLN A 28 -6.49 4.23 -8.27
N ASP A 29 -7.06 4.67 -9.36
CA ASP A 29 -8.39 5.29 -9.38
C ASP A 29 -9.46 4.30 -8.90
N TYR A 30 -9.37 3.04 -9.33
CA TYR A 30 -10.32 2.02 -8.90
C TYR A 30 -10.23 1.78 -7.38
N VAL A 31 -9.03 1.48 -6.89
CA VAL A 31 -8.82 1.13 -5.47
C VAL A 31 -9.12 2.33 -4.56
N MET A 32 -8.67 3.51 -4.94
CA MET A 32 -8.86 4.74 -4.15
C MET A 32 -10.29 5.27 -4.21
N GLY A 33 -11.12 4.77 -5.11
CA GLY A 33 -12.50 5.22 -5.24
C GLY A 33 -13.45 4.72 -4.14
N PHE A 34 -13.02 3.78 -3.33
CA PHE A 34 -13.87 3.20 -2.27
C PHE A 34 -13.68 3.92 -0.95
N ASP A 35 -14.78 4.14 -0.22
CA ASP A 35 -14.74 4.80 1.09
C ASP A 35 -13.89 4.04 2.10
N GLU A 36 -13.93 2.70 2.05
CA GLU A 36 -13.13 1.85 2.94
C GLU A 36 -11.63 2.08 2.74
N THR A 37 -11.19 2.33 1.52
CA THR A 37 -9.79 2.63 1.22
C THR A 37 -9.37 3.94 1.86
N LYS A 38 -10.21 4.97 1.70
CA LYS A 38 -9.93 6.30 2.24
C LYS A 38 -9.89 6.28 3.76
N GLU A 39 -10.84 5.60 4.38
CA GLU A 39 -10.89 5.47 5.84
C GLU A 39 -9.68 4.71 6.36
N PHE A 40 -9.33 3.60 5.71
CA PHE A 40 -8.15 2.82 6.07
C PHE A 40 -6.88 3.67 6.03
N LEU A 41 -6.68 4.44 4.95
CA LEU A 41 -5.50 5.28 4.80
C LEU A 41 -5.42 6.34 5.88
N VAL A 42 -6.53 7.00 6.22
CA VAL A 42 -6.54 8.01 7.28
C VAL A 42 -6.09 7.39 8.61
N LYS A 43 -6.62 6.23 8.95
CA LYS A 43 -6.28 5.56 10.21
C LYS A 43 -4.83 5.10 10.26
N ILE A 44 -4.33 4.54 9.16
CA ILE A 44 -2.95 4.05 9.10
C ILE A 44 -1.96 5.22 9.09
N GLU A 45 -2.25 6.28 8.35
CA GLU A 45 -1.38 7.46 8.31
C GLU A 45 -1.31 8.12 9.68
N ASP A 46 -2.43 8.22 10.40
CA ASP A 46 -2.44 8.75 11.76
C ASP A 46 -1.58 7.89 12.70
N LEU A 47 -1.72 6.57 12.60
CA LEU A 47 -0.92 5.65 13.41
C LEU A 47 0.56 5.80 13.14
N ILE A 48 0.95 5.84 11.87
CA ILE A 48 2.36 5.96 11.47
C ILE A 48 2.94 7.29 11.94
N LYS A 49 2.21 8.39 11.78
CA LYS A 49 2.63 9.71 12.23
C LYS A 49 2.80 9.78 13.74
N PHE A 50 2.00 9.02 14.47
CA PHE A 50 2.15 8.89 15.92
C PHE A 50 3.38 8.06 16.27
N LEU A 51 3.57 6.92 15.61
CA LEU A 51 4.63 5.96 15.95
C LEU A 51 6.03 6.46 15.61
N LEU A 52 6.21 7.11 14.46
CA LEU A 52 7.55 7.48 13.97
C LEU A 52 8.34 8.31 14.98
N PRO A 53 7.82 9.44 15.51
CA PRO A 53 8.59 10.20 16.49
C PRO A 53 8.82 9.43 17.79
N ASN A 54 7.90 8.57 18.17
CA ASN A 54 8.06 7.74 19.37
C ASN A 54 9.14 6.67 19.19
N TYR A 55 9.23 6.08 18.00
CA TYR A 55 10.28 5.11 17.70
C TYR A 55 11.65 5.78 17.64
N VAL A 56 11.73 7.00 17.10
CA VAL A 56 12.98 7.76 17.09
C VAL A 56 13.46 8.02 18.52
N LYS A 57 12.56 8.38 19.43
CA LYS A 57 12.89 8.58 20.84
C LYS A 57 13.43 7.32 21.50
N GLU A 58 12.95 6.15 21.08
CA GLU A 58 13.38 4.86 21.59
C GLU A 58 14.71 4.41 20.98
N GLY A 59 15.23 5.11 20.00
CA GLY A 59 16.47 4.74 19.31
C GLY A 59 16.31 3.79 18.15
N LYS A 60 15.08 3.56 17.70
CA LYS A 60 14.81 2.70 16.54
C LYS A 60 15.22 3.43 15.26
N ASN A 61 16.08 2.79 14.46
CA ASN A 61 16.63 3.41 13.25
C ASN A 61 15.77 3.20 12.01
N SER A 62 14.92 2.19 12.01
CA SER A 62 14.08 1.89 10.84
C SER A 62 12.77 1.24 11.25
N LEU A 63 11.75 1.40 10.41
CA LEU A 63 10.45 0.76 10.56
C LEU A 63 10.08 0.14 9.22
N VAL A 64 9.69 -1.13 9.25
CA VAL A 64 9.19 -1.82 8.07
C VAL A 64 7.66 -1.89 8.16
N ILE A 65 7.01 -1.46 7.09
CA ILE A 65 5.55 -1.55 6.93
C ILE A 65 5.31 -2.48 5.75
N ALA A 66 4.73 -3.64 6.00
CA ALA A 66 4.44 -4.63 4.97
C ALA A 66 2.93 -4.62 4.69
N ILE A 67 2.57 -4.50 3.43
CA ILE A 67 1.17 -4.47 2.98
C ILE A 67 0.94 -5.65 2.04
N GLY A 68 0.01 -6.52 2.38
CA GLY A 68 -0.27 -7.72 1.63
C GLY A 68 -1.67 -7.74 1.04
N CYS A 69 -1.77 -8.34 -0.15
CA CYS A 69 -3.04 -8.72 -0.77
C CYS A 69 -2.81 -10.00 -1.56
N THR A 70 -3.85 -10.52 -2.19
CA THR A 70 -3.68 -11.69 -3.06
C THR A 70 -2.86 -11.27 -4.29
N GLY A 71 -1.77 -11.98 -4.57
CA GLY A 71 -0.91 -11.74 -5.72
C GLY A 71 0.08 -10.58 -5.58
N GLY A 72 -0.19 -9.58 -4.73
CA GLY A 72 0.75 -8.47 -4.49
C GLY A 72 0.94 -7.50 -5.65
N LYS A 73 -0.06 -7.33 -6.51
CA LYS A 73 0.06 -6.55 -7.75
C LYS A 73 -0.81 -5.29 -7.77
N HIS A 74 -2.01 -5.37 -7.23
CA HIS A 74 -3.00 -4.29 -7.34
C HIS A 74 -3.16 -3.50 -6.05
N ARG A 75 -3.89 -4.06 -5.09
CA ARG A 75 -4.28 -3.36 -3.87
C ARG A 75 -3.09 -3.01 -2.99
N SER A 76 -2.19 -3.97 -2.74
CA SER A 76 -1.02 -3.73 -1.88
C SER A 76 -0.08 -2.69 -2.49
N VAL A 77 0.14 -2.72 -3.81
CA VAL A 77 0.99 -1.74 -4.50
C VAL A 77 0.39 -0.35 -4.40
N THR A 78 -0.92 -0.21 -4.67
CA THR A 78 -1.61 1.07 -4.57
C THR A 78 -1.49 1.66 -3.16
N LEU A 79 -1.79 0.85 -2.14
CA LEU A 79 -1.77 1.31 -0.76
C LEU A 79 -0.36 1.63 -0.27
N ALA A 80 0.62 0.80 -0.64
CA ALA A 80 2.02 1.05 -0.28
C ALA A 80 2.51 2.37 -0.88
N ASN A 81 2.19 2.64 -2.14
CA ASN A 81 2.56 3.89 -2.79
C ASN A 81 1.89 5.10 -2.10
N ALA A 82 0.62 4.98 -1.73
CA ALA A 82 -0.09 6.07 -1.06
C ALA A 82 0.50 6.36 0.32
N ILE A 83 0.79 5.33 1.09
CA ILE A 83 1.40 5.47 2.42
C ILE A 83 2.80 6.07 2.30
N ALA A 84 3.60 5.58 1.36
CA ALA A 84 4.95 6.10 1.13
C ALA A 84 4.92 7.58 0.78
N LYS A 85 4.00 8.00 -0.08
CA LYS A 85 3.85 9.40 -0.45
C LYS A 85 3.54 10.27 0.75
N SER A 86 2.67 9.78 1.64
CA SER A 86 2.33 10.48 2.88
C SER A 86 3.55 10.64 3.79
N ILE A 87 4.37 9.59 3.93
CA ILE A 87 5.58 9.63 4.76
C ILE A 87 6.63 10.54 4.13
N GLN A 88 6.79 10.49 2.81
CA GLN A 88 7.75 11.33 2.08
C GLN A 88 7.45 12.81 2.18
N SER A 89 6.22 13.19 2.50
CA SER A 89 5.85 14.58 2.76
C SER A 89 6.28 15.05 4.15
N THR A 90 6.81 14.15 4.97
CA THR A 90 7.32 14.45 6.32
C THR A 90 8.85 14.54 6.30
N GLU A 91 9.44 14.72 7.48
CA GLU A 91 10.91 14.73 7.64
C GLU A 91 11.55 13.35 7.53
N TYR A 92 10.75 12.27 7.49
CA TYR A 92 11.27 10.90 7.48
C TYR A 92 11.48 10.40 6.07
N ALA A 93 12.60 9.69 5.84
CA ALA A 93 12.87 9.07 4.56
C ALA A 93 12.03 7.79 4.40
N CYS A 94 11.58 7.54 3.19
CA CYS A 94 10.77 6.34 2.91
C CYS A 94 11.20 5.72 1.58
N LYS A 95 11.40 4.40 1.59
CA LYS A 95 11.72 3.62 0.40
C LYS A 95 10.60 2.61 0.17
N VAL A 96 10.17 2.44 -1.08
CA VAL A 96 9.11 1.51 -1.45
C VAL A 96 9.70 0.35 -2.24
N GLU A 97 9.30 -0.87 -1.88
CA GLU A 97 9.63 -2.07 -2.64
C GLU A 97 8.36 -2.89 -2.84
N HIS A 98 8.17 -3.39 -4.06
CA HIS A 98 7.04 -4.24 -4.42
C HIS A 98 7.58 -5.64 -4.76
N ARG A 99 7.62 -6.50 -3.76
CA ARG A 99 8.25 -7.81 -3.85
C ARG A 99 7.68 -8.68 -4.96
N ASP A 100 6.36 -8.67 -5.12
CA ASP A 100 5.66 -9.64 -5.97
C ASP A 100 5.04 -9.02 -7.23
N ILE A 101 5.30 -7.76 -7.51
CA ILE A 101 4.63 -7.06 -8.61
C ILE A 101 4.88 -7.72 -9.97
N GLU A 102 6.07 -8.22 -10.21
CA GLU A 102 6.41 -8.86 -11.48
C GLU A 102 6.06 -10.35 -11.52
N LYS A 103 5.93 -10.98 -10.37
CA LYS A 103 5.58 -12.40 -10.29
C LYS A 103 4.14 -12.65 -10.69
N ASP A 104 3.32 -11.65 -10.61
CA ASP A 104 1.88 -11.78 -10.78
C ASP A 104 1.47 -12.11 -12.21
N SER A 105 2.32 -11.84 -13.19
CA SER A 105 2.08 -12.23 -14.57
C SER A 105 1.98 -13.75 -14.75
N ARG A 106 2.45 -14.51 -13.77
CA ARG A 106 2.44 -15.99 -13.78
C ARG A 106 1.42 -16.59 -12.82
N ARG A 107 0.66 -15.76 -12.12
CA ARG A 107 -0.29 -16.20 -11.09
C ARG A 107 -1.72 -15.89 -11.52
N LYS A 108 -2.64 -16.59 -10.91
CA LYS A 108 -4.06 -16.33 -11.08
C LYS A 108 -4.59 -15.48 -9.91
N GLY A 109 -4.18 -14.26 -9.90
CA GLY A 109 -4.64 -13.34 -8.87
C GLY A 109 -3.70 -13.08 -7.71
#